data_356a63d35d9952e85ef7752d13e5d299
#
_entry.id   356a63d35d9952e85ef7752d13e5d299
#
_cell.length_a   1.000
_cell.length_b   1.000
_cell.length_c   1.000
_cell.angle_alpha   90.00
_cell.angle_beta   90.00
_cell.angle_gamma   90.00
#
_symmetry.space_group_name_H-M   'P 1'
#
loop_
_entity.id
_entity.type
_entity.pdbx_description
1 polymer ?
#
loop_
_entity_poly.entity_id
_entity_poly.type
_entity_poly.pdbx_seq_one_letter_code
_entity_poly.pdbx_strand_id
1 'polypeptide(L)'
;MTLYQVLTDPYNGLDLPCVYSHFRDEDVPESPPYLVYIGNGQDNFEADNSYYWARNRYQIEYYFTEKDEAQEAAIDEVLLVNGYLYTKSEDVYIEEMGVFVIYYNV
;
A
#
# COMPACT_ATOMS: atom_id res chain seq x y z
N MET A 1 11.20 -10.46 2.71
CA MET A 1 9.83 -10.49 2.17
C MET A 1 9.63 -9.38 1.16
N THR A 2 8.88 -9.65 0.10
CA THR A 2 8.45 -8.60 -0.82
C THR A 2 7.31 -7.80 -0.18
N LEU A 3 7.03 -6.61 -0.71
CA LEU A 3 5.91 -5.81 -0.22
C LEU A 3 4.59 -6.59 -0.32
N TYR A 4 4.38 -7.29 -1.43
CA TYR A 4 3.17 -8.10 -1.59
C TYR A 4 3.04 -9.15 -0.48
N GLN A 5 4.14 -9.84 -0.14
CA GLN A 5 4.14 -10.82 0.94
C GLN A 5 3.81 -10.18 2.29
N VAL A 6 4.34 -8.99 2.53
CA VAL A 6 4.06 -8.24 3.76
C VAL A 6 2.57 -7.90 3.86
N LEU A 7 1.98 -7.41 2.78
CA LEU A 7 0.59 -6.98 2.76
C LEU A 7 -0.40 -8.13 2.79
N THR A 8 -0.01 -9.30 2.29
CA THR A 8 -0.90 -10.46 2.18
C THR A 8 -0.62 -11.56 3.19
N ASP A 9 0.34 -11.35 4.08
CA ASP A 9 0.67 -12.34 5.13
C ASP A 9 -0.58 -12.59 6.00
N PRO A 10 -1.05 -13.84 6.10
CA PRO A 10 -2.26 -14.13 6.90
C PRO A 10 -2.09 -13.86 8.39
N TYR A 11 -0.84 -13.67 8.86
CA TYR A 11 -0.56 -13.39 10.26
C TYR A 11 -0.40 -11.91 10.56
N ASN A 12 -0.57 -11.02 9.56
CA ASN A 12 -0.40 -9.58 9.79
C ASN A 12 -1.66 -8.91 10.37
N GLY A 13 -2.79 -9.59 10.38
CA GLY A 13 -4.02 -9.06 10.94
C GLY A 13 -4.81 -8.15 10.02
N LEU A 14 -4.35 -7.92 8.79
CA LEU A 14 -5.05 -7.01 7.86
C LEU A 14 -6.27 -7.65 7.23
N ASP A 15 -6.14 -8.88 6.78
CA ASP A 15 -7.21 -9.64 6.13
C ASP A 15 -7.91 -8.84 5.02
N LEU A 16 -7.12 -8.17 4.17
CA LEU A 16 -7.61 -7.35 3.09
C LEU A 16 -7.19 -7.91 1.74
N PRO A 17 -8.09 -7.92 0.74
CA PRO A 17 -7.68 -8.22 -0.64
C PRO A 17 -6.60 -7.24 -1.07
N CYS A 18 -5.58 -7.73 -1.76
CA CYS A 18 -4.47 -6.91 -2.22
C CYS A 18 -4.00 -7.38 -3.59
N VAL A 19 -3.79 -6.44 -4.50
CA VAL A 19 -3.36 -6.77 -5.85
C VAL A 19 -2.38 -5.71 -6.36
N TYR A 20 -1.54 -6.11 -7.30
CA TYR A 20 -0.64 -5.19 -7.97
C TYR A 20 -1.38 -4.46 -9.09
N SER A 21 -1.26 -3.15 -9.09
CA SER A 21 -1.75 -2.22 -10.10
C SER A 21 -3.28 -2.04 -10.10
N HIS A 22 -4.03 -3.08 -10.33
CA HIS A 22 -5.50 -3.01 -10.32
C HIS A 22 -6.08 -4.41 -10.28
N PHE A 23 -7.31 -4.53 -9.81
CA PHE A 23 -8.05 -5.77 -9.90
C PHE A 23 -8.57 -5.94 -11.32
N ARG A 24 -8.60 -7.20 -11.81
CA ARG A 24 -9.29 -7.50 -13.05
C ARG A 24 -10.80 -7.41 -12.79
N ASP A 25 -11.58 -7.23 -13.86
CA ASP A 25 -13.03 -7.10 -13.72
C ASP A 25 -13.65 -8.24 -12.91
N GLU A 26 -13.18 -9.48 -13.12
CA GLU A 26 -13.67 -10.63 -12.38
C GLU A 26 -13.16 -10.74 -10.95
N ASP A 27 -12.10 -9.99 -10.61
CA ASP A 27 -11.45 -10.07 -9.30
C ASP A 27 -11.76 -8.88 -8.40
N VAL A 28 -12.55 -7.91 -8.89
CA VAL A 28 -12.89 -6.73 -8.11
C VAL A 28 -13.73 -7.16 -6.91
N PRO A 29 -13.32 -6.82 -5.68
CA PRO A 29 -14.13 -7.13 -4.50
C PRO A 29 -15.51 -6.49 -4.60
N GLU A 30 -16.52 -7.18 -4.12
CA GLU A 30 -17.90 -6.65 -4.12
C GLU A 30 -18.01 -5.35 -3.34
N SER A 31 -17.21 -5.22 -2.30
CA SER A 31 -17.21 -4.01 -1.48
C SER A 31 -15.83 -3.76 -0.89
N PRO A 32 -15.45 -2.49 -0.70
CA PRO A 32 -14.27 -2.15 0.07
C PRO A 32 -14.41 -2.64 1.53
N PRO A 33 -13.33 -2.77 2.31
CA PRO A 33 -11.99 -2.23 1.99
C PRO A 33 -11.10 -3.21 1.21
N TYR A 34 -10.16 -2.65 0.46
CA TYR A 34 -9.12 -3.43 -0.22
C TYR A 34 -7.87 -2.57 -0.48
N LEU A 35 -6.79 -3.25 -0.81
CA LEU A 35 -5.50 -2.61 -1.09
C LEU A 35 -5.09 -2.84 -2.55
N VAL A 36 -4.48 -1.82 -3.13
CA VAL A 36 -3.82 -1.88 -4.42
C VAL A 36 -2.42 -1.33 -4.22
N TYR A 37 -1.41 -1.90 -4.86
CA TYR A 37 -0.07 -1.33 -4.81
C TYR A 37 0.52 -1.28 -6.22
N ILE A 38 1.38 -0.30 -6.45
CA ILE A 38 1.99 -0.09 -7.77
C ILE A 38 3.41 0.44 -7.59
N GLY A 39 4.28 0.09 -8.53
CA GLY A 39 5.64 0.62 -8.53
C GLY A 39 5.65 2.12 -8.71
N ASN A 40 6.47 2.80 -7.94
CA ASN A 40 6.54 4.26 -7.90
C ASN A 40 7.98 4.74 -8.11
N GLY A 41 8.70 4.09 -9.02
CA GLY A 41 10.06 4.44 -9.32
C GLY A 41 11.06 3.83 -8.36
N GLN A 42 12.25 4.39 -8.38
CA GLN A 42 13.37 3.84 -7.62
C GLN A 42 14.24 4.99 -7.12
N ASP A 43 14.67 4.87 -5.86
CA ASP A 43 15.68 5.77 -5.30
C ASP A 43 17.05 5.14 -5.51
N ASN A 44 17.99 5.93 -6.02
CA ASN A 44 19.35 5.49 -6.23
C ASN A 44 20.28 6.30 -5.33
N PHE A 45 21.18 5.62 -4.66
CA PHE A 45 22.15 6.25 -3.76
C PHE A 45 23.55 5.87 -4.19
N GLU A 46 24.37 6.88 -4.47
CA GLU A 46 25.78 6.68 -4.81
C GLU A 46 26.63 6.84 -3.56
N ALA A 47 27.54 5.89 -3.37
CA ALA A 47 28.60 6.04 -2.38
C ALA A 47 29.89 6.44 -3.08
N ASP A 48 30.80 7.05 -2.33
CA ASP A 48 32.13 7.41 -2.81
C ASP A 48 32.83 6.23 -3.38
N ASN A 49 33.42 6.02 -4.37
CA ASN A 49 34.08 4.85 -4.97
C ASN A 49 33.17 4.01 -5.88
N SER A 50 32.25 4.65 -6.55
CA SER A 50 31.40 4.05 -7.57
C SER A 50 30.52 2.87 -7.09
N TYR A 51 30.37 2.72 -5.81
CA TYR A 51 29.41 1.81 -5.24
C TYR A 51 28.08 2.52 -5.12
N TYR A 52 27.01 1.89 -5.58
CA TYR A 52 25.69 2.48 -5.38
C TYR A 52 24.69 1.41 -4.93
N TRP A 53 23.59 1.88 -4.38
CA TRP A 53 22.55 1.09 -3.82
C TRP A 53 21.22 1.68 -4.24
N ALA A 54 20.27 0.82 -4.54
CA ALA A 54 18.99 1.24 -5.07
C ALA A 54 17.85 0.65 -4.25
N ARG A 55 16.76 1.40 -4.13
CA ARG A 55 15.56 0.94 -3.43
C ARG A 55 14.35 1.19 -4.30
N ASN A 56 13.56 0.14 -4.52
CA ASN A 56 12.28 0.28 -5.22
C ASN A 56 11.27 0.99 -4.35
N ARG A 57 10.56 1.92 -4.93
CA ARG A 57 9.49 2.66 -4.28
C ARG A 57 8.15 2.12 -4.74
N TYR A 58 7.17 2.17 -3.85
CA TYR A 58 5.81 1.72 -4.16
C TYR A 58 4.81 2.72 -3.62
N GLN A 59 3.65 2.77 -4.27
CA GLN A 59 2.48 3.46 -3.74
C GLN A 59 1.44 2.41 -3.40
N ILE A 60 0.91 2.47 -2.18
CA ILE A 60 -0.15 1.59 -1.73
C ILE A 60 -1.42 2.44 -1.65
N GLU A 61 -2.52 1.94 -2.20
CA GLU A 61 -3.81 2.61 -2.19
C GLU A 61 -4.76 1.79 -1.32
N TYR A 62 -5.24 2.40 -0.25
CA TYR A 62 -6.22 1.78 0.63
C TYR A 62 -7.58 2.38 0.33
N TYR A 63 -8.48 1.55 -0.20
CA TYR A 63 -9.84 1.96 -0.58
C TYR A 63 -10.83 1.56 0.51
N PHE A 64 -11.72 2.48 0.88
CA PHE A 64 -12.71 2.21 1.91
C PHE A 64 -13.96 3.06 1.68
N THR A 65 -15.10 2.64 2.25
CA THR A 65 -16.34 3.41 2.23
C THR A 65 -16.66 3.98 3.61
N GLU A 66 -16.33 3.25 4.66
CA GLU A 66 -16.54 3.71 6.04
C GLU A 66 -15.20 3.90 6.72
N LYS A 67 -15.06 5.00 7.43
CA LYS A 67 -13.82 5.31 8.14
C LYS A 67 -13.58 4.29 9.24
N ASP A 68 -12.42 3.65 9.22
CA ASP A 68 -12.01 2.67 10.22
C ASP A 68 -10.56 2.96 10.63
N GLU A 69 -10.40 3.76 11.67
CA GLU A 69 -9.08 4.17 12.13
C GLU A 69 -8.27 3.00 12.68
N ALA A 70 -8.93 1.97 13.22
CA ALA A 70 -8.23 0.78 13.68
C ALA A 70 -7.60 0.01 12.52
N GLN A 71 -8.30 -0.08 11.38
CA GLN A 71 -7.76 -0.72 10.18
C GLN A 71 -6.59 0.07 9.63
N GLU A 72 -6.70 1.40 9.61
CA GLU A 72 -5.59 2.26 9.16
C GLU A 72 -4.37 2.10 10.05
N ALA A 73 -4.56 2.07 11.37
CA ALA A 73 -3.48 1.86 12.31
C ALA A 73 -2.81 0.49 12.11
N ALA A 74 -3.58 -0.52 11.77
CA ALA A 74 -3.04 -1.85 11.48
C ALA A 74 -2.16 -1.85 10.24
N ILE A 75 -2.57 -1.12 9.19
CA ILE A 75 -1.76 -0.97 7.98
C ILE A 75 -0.45 -0.25 8.31
N ASP A 76 -0.56 0.86 9.05
CA ASP A 76 0.61 1.64 9.48
C ASP A 76 1.61 0.76 10.23
N GLU A 77 1.11 -0.03 11.18
CA GLU A 77 1.96 -0.91 11.98
C GLU A 77 2.64 -2.00 11.16
N VAL A 78 1.90 -2.62 10.25
CA VAL A 78 2.46 -3.66 9.38
C VAL A 78 3.62 -3.12 8.56
N LEU A 79 3.47 -1.90 8.02
CA LEU A 79 4.53 -1.28 7.25
C LEU A 79 5.76 -1.00 8.13
N LEU A 80 5.57 -0.39 9.29
CA LEU A 80 6.68 -0.01 10.17
C LEU A 80 7.41 -1.24 10.71
N VAL A 81 6.69 -2.27 11.13
CA VAL A 81 7.29 -3.49 11.68
C VAL A 81 8.15 -4.20 10.63
N ASN A 82 7.79 -4.08 9.36
CA ASN A 82 8.54 -4.69 8.27
C ASN A 82 9.59 -3.76 7.64
N GLY A 83 9.87 -2.63 8.28
CA GLY A 83 10.95 -1.75 7.86
C GLY A 83 10.58 -0.74 6.78
N TYR A 84 9.31 -0.55 6.49
CA TYR A 84 8.86 0.43 5.50
C TYR A 84 8.54 1.75 6.19
N LEU A 85 9.31 2.78 5.85
CA LEU A 85 8.96 4.15 6.21
C LEU A 85 7.99 4.66 5.15
N TYR A 86 6.96 5.36 5.56
CA TYR A 86 5.92 5.79 4.63
C TYR A 86 5.54 7.24 4.84
N THR A 87 5.00 7.85 3.78
CA THR A 87 4.20 9.07 3.87
C THR A 87 2.77 8.71 3.53
N LYS A 88 1.84 9.31 4.23
CA LYS A 88 0.42 8.97 4.16
C LYS A 88 -0.37 10.21 3.75
N SER A 89 -1.23 10.05 2.74
CA SER A 89 -2.06 11.15 2.27
C SER A 89 -3.29 11.36 3.17
N GLU A 90 -3.99 12.44 2.92
CA GLU A 90 -5.35 12.64 3.43
C GLU A 90 -6.32 11.65 2.79
N ASP A 91 -7.54 11.57 3.33
CA ASP A 91 -8.62 10.80 2.73
C ASP A 91 -9.08 11.53 1.46
N VAL A 92 -9.03 10.84 0.32
CA VAL A 92 -9.45 11.39 -0.97
C VAL A 92 -10.72 10.68 -1.42
N TYR A 93 -11.79 11.44 -1.68
CA TYR A 93 -13.05 10.84 -2.14
C TYR A 93 -13.05 10.73 -3.66
N ILE A 94 -13.37 9.54 -4.17
CA ILE A 94 -13.49 9.28 -5.62
C ILE A 94 -14.97 9.18 -5.95
N GLU A 95 -15.50 10.23 -6.53
CA GLU A 95 -16.93 10.38 -6.79
C GLU A 95 -17.48 9.30 -7.71
N GLU A 96 -16.74 8.96 -8.77
CA GLU A 96 -17.16 7.96 -9.74
C GLU A 96 -17.33 6.57 -9.14
N MET A 97 -16.55 6.27 -8.11
CA MET A 97 -16.59 4.97 -7.46
C MET A 97 -17.38 4.97 -6.15
N GLY A 98 -17.65 6.14 -5.58
CA GLY A 98 -18.29 6.24 -4.28
C GLY A 98 -17.45 5.72 -3.14
N VAL A 99 -16.12 5.82 -3.24
CA VAL A 99 -15.20 5.32 -2.22
C VAL A 99 -14.17 6.38 -1.87
N PHE A 100 -13.56 6.22 -0.70
CA PHE A 100 -12.38 7.00 -0.29
C PHE A 100 -11.13 6.20 -0.57
N VAL A 101 -10.02 6.89 -0.77
CA VAL A 101 -8.70 6.28 -0.90
C VAL A 101 -7.68 7.06 -0.08
N ILE A 102 -6.75 6.33 0.54
CA ILE A 102 -5.57 6.89 1.19
C ILE A 102 -4.36 6.33 0.46
N TYR A 103 -3.43 7.21 0.11
CA TYR A 103 -2.20 6.83 -0.58
C TYR A 103 -1.05 6.77 0.42
N TYR A 104 -0.37 5.63 0.44
CA TYR A 104 0.87 5.45 1.20
C TYR A 104 2.02 5.37 0.20
N ASN A 105 3.02 6.21 0.37
CA ASN A 105 4.25 6.14 -0.45
C ASN A 105 5.34 5.55 0.41
N VAL A 106 5.86 4.41 -0.02
CA VAL A 106 6.87 3.67 0.75
C VAL A 106 8.19 3.50 0.01
#